data_f259b86fc05c9fea74bf40a81e0f3d8e
#
_entry.id   f259b86fc05c9fea74bf40a81e0f3d8e
#
_cell.length_a   1.000
_cell.length_b   1.000
_cell.length_c   1.000
_cell.angle_alpha   90.00
_cell.angle_beta   90.00
_cell.angle_gamma   90.00
#
_symmetry.space_group_name_H-M   'P 1'
#
loop_
_entity.id
_entity.type
_entity.pdbx_description
1 polymer ?
#
loop_
_entity_poly.entity_id
_entity_poly.type
_entity_poly.pdbx_seq_one_letter_code
_entity_poly.pdbx_strand_id
1 'polypeptide(L)'
;MATGILLMTISITSAKADLVMRTEPISFGWFQKLDEVQMNSHISAIGQALVGADNGEAVHWNRNGAWGMTRILHTDSTSQGYCRTVYIEVYAFNKMKEDVHKYCYTTSTASWHQRAIKR
;
A
#
# COMPACT_ATOMS: atom_id res chain seq x y z
N MET A 1 -18.57 -6.54 21.05
CA MET A 1 -19.54 -5.61 20.55
C MET A 1 -19.05 -4.96 19.26
N ALA A 2 -19.96 -4.68 18.43
CA ALA A 2 -19.65 -4.07 17.15
C ALA A 2 -18.90 -2.76 17.29
N THR A 3 -19.14 -2.03 18.35
CA THR A 3 -18.52 -0.74 18.57
C THR A 3 -17.00 -0.81 18.65
N GLY A 4 -16.49 -1.79 19.34
CA GLY A 4 -15.04 -1.92 19.48
C GLY A 4 -14.37 -2.25 18.16
N ILE A 5 -15.01 -3.07 17.38
CA ILE A 5 -14.47 -3.46 16.07
C ILE A 5 -14.43 -2.25 15.14
N LEU A 6 -15.46 -1.44 15.19
CA LEU A 6 -15.53 -0.28 14.35
C LEU A 6 -14.40 0.70 14.66
N LEU A 7 -14.12 0.91 15.92
CA LEU A 7 -13.05 1.82 16.31
C LEU A 7 -11.69 1.33 15.83
N MET A 8 -11.45 0.05 15.92
CA MET A 8 -10.20 -0.50 15.45
C MET A 8 -10.03 -0.30 13.95
N THR A 9 -11.09 -0.45 13.21
CA THR A 9 -11.04 -0.27 11.77
C THR A 9 -10.63 1.15 11.41
N ILE A 10 -11.18 2.13 12.10
CA ILE A 10 -10.87 3.52 11.84
C ILE A 10 -9.40 3.80 12.14
N SER A 11 -8.90 3.29 13.26
CA SER A 11 -7.51 3.50 13.63
C SER A 11 -6.55 2.91 12.62
N ILE A 12 -6.85 1.71 12.14
CA ILE A 12 -6.02 1.05 11.15
C ILE A 12 -5.97 1.86 9.87
N THR A 13 -7.08 2.41 9.43
CA THR A 13 -7.12 3.19 8.21
C THR A 13 -6.23 4.42 8.31
N SER A 14 -6.28 5.13 9.41
CA SER A 14 -5.46 6.30 9.61
C SER A 14 -3.97 5.93 9.63
N ALA A 15 -3.64 4.89 10.33
CA ALA A 15 -2.26 4.44 10.43
C ALA A 15 -1.70 4.06 9.05
N LYS A 16 -2.50 3.40 8.24
CA LYS A 16 -2.05 3.01 6.92
C LYS A 16 -1.75 4.22 6.05
N ALA A 17 -2.61 5.20 6.06
CA ALA A 17 -2.43 6.37 5.24
C ALA A 17 -1.15 7.11 5.62
N ASP A 18 -0.95 7.33 6.89
CA ASP A 18 0.27 7.98 7.35
C ASP A 18 1.50 7.22 6.95
N LEU A 19 1.42 5.92 7.06
CA LEU A 19 2.57 5.13 6.85
C LEU A 19 3.01 5.16 5.42
N VAL A 20 2.11 4.96 4.52
CA VAL A 20 2.46 4.92 3.10
C VAL A 20 2.97 6.27 2.66
N MET A 21 2.42 7.34 3.16
CA MET A 21 2.89 8.66 2.80
C MET A 21 4.31 8.92 3.26
N ARG A 22 4.71 8.36 4.37
CA ARG A 22 6.06 8.57 4.83
C ARG A 22 7.09 7.80 4.04
N THR A 23 6.67 6.69 3.49
CA THR A 23 7.66 5.86 2.84
C THR A 23 7.88 6.23 1.42
N GLU A 24 7.31 7.27 0.95
CA GLU A 24 7.29 7.42 -0.30
C GLU A 24 8.31 7.96 -0.99
N PRO A 25 8.87 8.80 -0.91
CA PRO A 25 9.63 9.42 -1.92
C PRO A 25 10.00 8.42 -2.90
N ILE A 26 9.78 7.65 -3.10
CA ILE A 26 10.27 6.67 -3.71
C ILE A 26 10.11 6.75 -5.04
N SER A 27 10.53 6.67 -5.62
CA SER A 27 10.53 6.18 -6.88
C SER A 27 9.33 6.48 -7.62
N PHE A 28 8.66 7.41 -7.25
CA PHE A 28 7.46 7.55 -7.95
C PHE A 28 7.40 8.82 -8.71
N GLY A 29 8.44 9.25 -9.29
CA GLY A 29 8.38 10.41 -10.16
C GLY A 29 7.20 10.36 -11.12
N TRP A 30 6.91 9.18 -11.66
CA TRP A 30 5.79 9.05 -12.58
C TRP A 30 4.45 9.22 -11.87
N PHE A 31 4.32 8.70 -10.67
CA PHE A 31 3.08 8.78 -9.95
C PHE A 31 2.77 10.20 -9.48
N GLN A 32 3.74 11.05 -9.43
CA GLN A 32 3.51 12.44 -9.06
C GLN A 32 2.61 13.17 -10.04
N LYS A 33 2.39 12.61 -11.22
CA LYS A 33 1.48 13.21 -12.18
C LYS A 33 0.02 12.88 -11.90
N LEU A 34 -0.26 11.97 -11.02
CA LEU A 34 -1.64 11.70 -10.62
C LEU A 34 -2.17 12.91 -9.86
N ASP A 35 -3.46 13.18 -10.00
CA ASP A 35 -4.06 14.24 -9.20
C ASP A 35 -4.20 13.76 -7.75
N GLU A 36 -4.60 14.65 -6.88
CA GLU A 36 -4.67 14.35 -5.46
C GLU A 36 -5.63 13.21 -5.16
N VAL A 37 -6.78 13.19 -5.80
CA VAL A 37 -7.77 12.14 -5.57
C VAL A 37 -7.26 10.79 -6.06
N GLN A 38 -6.63 10.78 -7.23
CA GLN A 38 -6.04 9.56 -7.78
C GLN A 38 -4.91 9.06 -6.88
N MET A 39 -4.06 9.96 -6.43
CA MET A 39 -2.94 9.58 -5.56
C MET A 39 -3.44 9.03 -4.23
N ASN A 40 -4.46 9.64 -3.66
CA ASN A 40 -5.04 9.14 -2.41
C ASN A 40 -5.63 7.76 -2.58
N SER A 41 -6.27 7.50 -3.72
CA SER A 41 -6.82 6.17 -4.00
C SER A 41 -5.71 5.13 -4.15
N HIS A 42 -4.63 5.51 -4.82
CA HIS A 42 -3.46 4.65 -4.98
C HIS A 42 -2.85 4.29 -3.62
N ILE A 43 -2.61 5.29 -2.79
CA ILE A 43 -2.04 5.09 -1.45
C ILE A 43 -2.97 4.25 -0.58
N SER A 44 -4.26 4.52 -0.64
CA SER A 44 -5.24 3.78 0.13
C SER A 44 -5.27 2.30 -0.28
N ALA A 45 -5.17 2.02 -1.57
CA ALA A 45 -5.16 0.64 -2.04
C ALA A 45 -3.94 -0.12 -1.52
N ILE A 46 -2.78 0.52 -1.51
CA ILE A 46 -1.58 -0.09 -0.95
C ILE A 46 -1.79 -0.40 0.53
N GLY A 47 -2.29 0.57 1.27
CA GLY A 47 -2.54 0.38 2.71
C GLY A 47 -3.55 -0.72 2.99
N GLN A 48 -4.63 -0.76 2.25
CA GLN A 48 -5.64 -1.80 2.42
C GLN A 48 -5.08 -3.18 2.12
N ALA A 49 -4.29 -3.29 1.07
CA ALA A 49 -3.68 -4.57 0.71
C ALA A 49 -2.71 -5.03 1.81
N LEU A 50 -1.87 -4.13 2.28
CA LEU A 50 -0.88 -4.49 3.31
C LEU A 50 -1.53 -5.00 4.58
N VAL A 51 -2.65 -4.46 4.96
CA VAL A 51 -3.29 -4.83 6.23
C VAL A 51 -4.27 -6.00 6.07
N GLY A 52 -4.99 -6.06 4.98
CA GLY A 52 -6.13 -6.97 4.90
C GLY A 52 -6.14 -8.00 3.79
N ALA A 53 -5.28 -7.88 2.79
CA ALA A 53 -5.34 -8.83 1.68
C ALA A 53 -4.49 -10.06 1.97
N ASP A 54 -4.95 -11.20 1.49
CA ASP A 54 -4.17 -12.44 1.57
C ASP A 54 -3.15 -12.48 0.43
N ASN A 55 -2.18 -13.37 0.53
CA ASN A 55 -1.23 -13.55 -0.55
C ASN A 55 -1.98 -13.90 -1.84
N GLY A 56 -1.65 -13.21 -2.90
CA GLY A 56 -2.31 -13.38 -4.20
C GLY A 56 -3.50 -12.47 -4.43
N GLU A 57 -4.04 -11.88 -3.38
CA GLU A 57 -5.19 -10.98 -3.52
C GLU A 57 -4.75 -9.59 -3.90
N ALA A 58 -5.63 -8.87 -4.58
CA ALA A 58 -5.35 -7.51 -5.02
C ALA A 58 -6.46 -6.56 -4.57
N VAL A 59 -6.07 -5.32 -4.32
CA VAL A 59 -7.00 -4.23 -4.06
C VAL A 59 -6.93 -3.29 -5.26
N HIS A 60 -8.08 -2.97 -5.83
CA HIS A 60 -8.17 -2.16 -7.03
C HIS A 60 -8.71 -0.78 -6.71
N TRP A 61 -8.35 0.19 -7.53
CA TRP A 61 -8.93 1.52 -7.45
C TRP A 61 -9.14 2.09 -8.86
N ASN A 62 -10.06 3.05 -8.96
CA ASN A 62 -10.38 3.70 -10.23
C ASN A 62 -10.88 5.10 -9.91
N ARG A 63 -10.22 6.13 -10.42
CA ARG A 63 -10.59 7.52 -10.18
C ARG A 63 -10.22 8.39 -11.37
N ASN A 64 -11.17 9.15 -11.84
CA ASN A 64 -10.90 10.21 -12.81
C ASN A 64 -10.11 9.76 -14.03
N GLY A 65 -10.41 8.57 -14.53
CA GLY A 65 -9.72 8.07 -15.72
C GLY A 65 -8.43 7.33 -15.48
N ALA A 66 -7.95 7.27 -14.26
CA ALA A 66 -6.82 6.43 -13.90
C ALA A 66 -7.32 5.25 -13.08
N TRP A 67 -6.58 4.16 -13.10
CA TRP A 67 -6.90 2.99 -12.28
C TRP A 67 -5.62 2.27 -11.91
N GLY A 68 -5.72 1.46 -10.89
CA GLY A 68 -4.57 0.70 -10.47
C GLY A 68 -4.94 -0.44 -9.55
N MET A 69 -3.93 -1.17 -9.14
CA MET A 69 -4.12 -2.25 -8.18
C MET A 69 -2.82 -2.55 -7.44
N THR A 70 -2.96 -3.09 -6.26
CA THR A 70 -1.86 -3.59 -5.44
C THR A 70 -2.18 -5.04 -5.10
N ARG A 71 -1.27 -5.94 -5.46
CA ARG A 71 -1.43 -7.37 -5.19
C ARG A 71 -0.34 -7.82 -4.21
N ILE A 72 -0.71 -8.56 -3.21
CA ILE A 72 0.26 -9.14 -2.27
C ILE A 72 0.86 -10.38 -2.94
N LEU A 73 2.17 -10.39 -3.12
CA LEU A 73 2.85 -11.52 -3.72
C LEU A 73 3.19 -12.57 -2.68
N HIS A 74 3.77 -12.15 -1.57
CA HIS A 74 4.06 -13.08 -0.46
C HIS A 74 4.35 -12.30 0.82
N THR A 75 4.37 -13.02 1.92
CA THR A 75 4.59 -12.44 3.25
C THR A 75 5.66 -13.27 3.95
N ASP A 76 6.63 -12.60 4.54
CA ASP A 76 7.71 -13.24 5.29
C ASP A 76 7.74 -12.72 6.71
N SER A 77 7.96 -13.60 7.66
CA SER A 77 8.13 -13.20 9.06
C SER A 77 9.54 -12.68 9.30
N THR A 78 9.67 -11.75 10.20
CA THR A 78 10.96 -11.24 10.64
C THR A 78 11.01 -11.26 12.16
N SER A 79 12.18 -10.99 12.74
CA SER A 79 12.31 -10.93 14.18
C SER A 79 11.52 -9.76 14.78
N GLN A 80 11.18 -8.75 14.00
CA GLN A 80 10.51 -7.54 14.49
C GLN A 80 9.07 -7.43 14.02
N GLY A 81 8.61 -8.33 13.19
CA GLY A 81 7.27 -8.28 12.64
C GLY A 81 7.17 -9.13 11.39
N TYR A 82 6.83 -8.51 10.28
CA TYR A 82 6.75 -9.24 9.02
C TYR A 82 6.87 -8.27 7.85
N CYS A 83 7.22 -8.81 6.69
CA CYS A 83 7.33 -8.03 5.47
C CYS A 83 6.42 -8.59 4.41
N ARG A 84 5.86 -7.73 3.60
CA ARG A 84 5.01 -8.13 2.47
C ARG A 84 5.57 -7.54 1.19
N THR A 85 5.73 -8.39 0.20
CA THR A 85 6.16 -7.98 -1.13
C THR A 85 4.91 -7.78 -1.97
N VAL A 86 4.82 -6.63 -2.61
CA VAL A 86 3.63 -6.25 -3.36
C VAL A 86 3.97 -5.92 -4.81
N TYR A 87 3.05 -6.25 -5.70
CA TYR A 87 3.09 -5.84 -7.08
C TYR A 87 2.10 -4.69 -7.22
N ILE A 88 2.56 -3.60 -7.80
CA ILE A 88 1.75 -2.40 -7.98
C ILE A 88 1.66 -2.08 -9.45
N GLU A 89 0.46 -1.76 -9.91
CA GLU A 89 0.21 -1.43 -11.29
C GLU A 89 -0.67 -0.20 -11.34
N VAL A 90 -0.32 0.76 -12.16
CA VAL A 90 -1.11 1.98 -12.33
C VAL A 90 -1.20 2.32 -13.81
N TYR A 91 -2.41 2.60 -14.27
CA TYR A 91 -2.66 3.06 -15.62
C TYR A 91 -3.18 4.48 -15.56
N ALA A 92 -2.50 5.39 -16.24
CA ALA A 92 -2.91 6.79 -16.35
C ALA A 92 -2.19 7.42 -17.53
N PHE A 93 -2.80 8.44 -18.13
CA PHE A 93 -2.19 9.19 -19.24
C PHE A 93 -1.81 8.28 -20.40
N ASN A 94 -2.65 7.27 -20.65
CA ASN A 94 -2.44 6.27 -21.71
C ASN A 94 -1.16 5.47 -21.53
N LYS A 95 -0.68 5.34 -20.30
CA LYS A 95 0.51 4.57 -19.98
C LYS A 95 0.27 3.66 -18.81
N MET A 96 0.93 2.52 -18.83
CA MET A 96 0.90 1.56 -17.74
C MET A 96 2.27 1.57 -17.08
N LYS A 97 2.30 1.67 -15.76
CA LYS A 97 3.51 1.50 -14.98
C LYS A 97 3.30 0.39 -13.98
N GLU A 98 4.33 -0.40 -13.77
CA GLU A 98 4.27 -1.45 -12.78
C GLU A 98 5.58 -1.51 -12.02
N ASP A 99 5.53 -1.96 -10.80
CA ASP A 99 6.72 -2.10 -9.98
C ASP A 99 6.45 -3.08 -8.86
N VAL A 100 7.52 -3.53 -8.22
CA VAL A 100 7.43 -4.43 -7.07
C VAL A 100 8.10 -3.72 -5.90
N HIS A 101 7.42 -3.68 -4.78
CA HIS A 101 7.91 -3.05 -3.57
C HIS A 101 7.80 -3.98 -2.39
N LYS A 102 8.59 -3.73 -1.37
CA LYS A 102 8.55 -4.50 -0.14
C LYS A 102 8.28 -3.54 1.01
N TYR A 103 7.28 -3.87 1.81
CA TYR A 103 6.95 -3.10 3.00
C TYR A 103 7.03 -4.00 4.21
N CYS A 104 7.64 -3.50 5.28
CA CYS A 104 7.80 -4.28 6.51
C CYS A 104 7.06 -3.60 7.65
N TYR A 105 6.34 -4.40 8.40
CA TYR A 105 5.63 -3.94 9.59
C TYR A 105 6.46 -4.29 10.82
N THR A 106 6.69 -3.29 11.68
CA THR A 106 7.40 -3.48 12.93
C THR A 106 6.40 -3.41 14.06
N THR A 107 6.29 -4.48 14.84
CA THR A 107 5.28 -4.56 15.90
C THR A 107 5.52 -3.56 17.02
N SER A 108 6.79 -3.31 17.36
CA SER A 108 7.08 -2.39 18.47
C SER A 108 6.67 -0.96 18.18
N THR A 109 6.68 -0.55 16.93
CA THR A 109 6.28 0.81 16.55
C THR A 109 4.92 0.84 15.90
N ALA A 110 4.33 -0.31 15.63
CA ALA A 110 3.05 -0.45 14.93
C ALA A 110 3.06 0.33 13.61
N SER A 111 4.15 0.22 12.87
CA SER A 111 4.31 1.01 11.65
C SER A 111 4.87 0.21 10.50
N TRP A 112 4.52 0.65 9.30
CA TRP A 112 5.01 0.07 8.05
C TRP A 112 6.12 0.95 7.49
N HIS A 113 7.13 0.32 6.90
CA HIS A 113 8.22 1.03 6.24
C HIS A 113 8.55 0.32 4.93
N GLN A 114 8.81 1.10 3.91
CA GLN A 114 9.25 0.54 2.66
C GLN A 114 10.72 0.15 2.79
N ARG A 115 11.06 -0.98 2.21
CA ARG A 115 12.43 -1.49 2.21
C ARG A 115 12.90 -1.69 0.79
N ALA A 116 14.19 -1.52 0.58
CA ALA A 116 14.78 -1.81 -0.72
C ALA A 116 14.71 -3.32 -1.00
N ILE A 117 14.46 -3.67 -2.24
CA ILE A 117 14.49 -5.05 -2.67
C ILE A 117 15.86 -5.30 -3.26
N LYS A 118 16.53 -6.31 -2.74
CA LYS A 118 17.82 -6.70 -3.30
C LYS A 118 17.58 -7.48 -4.58
N ARG A 119 18.28 -7.13 -5.60
CA ARG A 119 18.14 -7.78 -6.91
C ARG A 119 19.46 -8.37 -7.37
#